data_5fe1eda432e35b42670655298786bbc1
#
_entry.id   5fe1eda432e35b42670655298786bbc1
#
_cell.length_a   1.000
_cell.length_b   1.000
_cell.length_c   1.000
_cell.angle_alpha   90.00
_cell.angle_beta   90.00
_cell.angle_gamma   90.00
#
_symmetry.space_group_name_H-M   'P 1'
#
loop_
_entity.id
_entity.type
_entity.pdbx_description
1 polymer ?
#
loop_
_entity_poly.entity_id
_entity_poly.type
_entity_poly.pdbx_seq_one_letter_code
_entity_poly.pdbx_strand_id
1 'polypeptide(L)'
;MVLGDEAVHMYEFTSGRQFALPDDDTGDRRVVTVLMTDIVDSTVHLSRLGDRRWRELLIEHNARVRGALDRFRGREIDTTGDGFVAVFDTAGRAVRAAHEVVREVQELGIAVRAGVHTGEVEFVGTNVRGLAVHLVARVMGHAGPGEVLVTTTTAELATGPGLEFELIGKVALKGITGARELFRLAPVAQFAS
;
A
#
# COMPACT_ATOMS: atom_id res chain seq x y z
N MET A 1 9.84 19.03 -3.20
CA MET A 1 8.80 19.05 -4.26
C MET A 1 7.91 17.86 -4.03
N VAL A 2 6.62 18.12 -3.72
CA VAL A 2 5.72 17.19 -3.00
C VAL A 2 5.07 16.24 -4.01
N LEU A 3 5.58 15.02 -4.15
CA LEU A 3 4.99 13.96 -4.98
C LEU A 3 3.84 13.18 -4.31
N GLY A 4 3.40 13.65 -3.11
CA GLY A 4 2.30 13.01 -2.37
C GLY A 4 0.88 13.36 -2.84
N ASP A 5 0.73 14.34 -3.71
CA ASP A 5 -0.58 14.86 -4.11
C ASP A 5 -1.20 14.11 -5.31
N GLU A 6 -0.36 13.56 -6.19
CA GLU A 6 -0.83 12.91 -7.42
C GLU A 6 -1.48 11.55 -7.16
N ALA A 7 -0.94 10.74 -6.25
CA ALA A 7 -1.51 9.42 -5.94
C ALA A 7 -2.88 9.54 -5.26
N VAL A 8 -3.08 10.57 -4.42
CA VAL A 8 -4.37 10.81 -3.76
C VAL A 8 -5.36 11.44 -4.73
N HIS A 9 -4.91 12.32 -5.62
CA HIS A 9 -5.77 12.91 -6.67
C HIS A 9 -6.25 11.87 -7.68
N MET A 10 -5.42 10.89 -8.01
CA MET A 10 -5.81 9.79 -8.89
C MET A 10 -6.87 8.88 -8.24
N TYR A 11 -6.80 8.71 -6.91
CA TYR A 11 -7.78 7.95 -6.15
C TYR A 11 -9.14 8.66 -6.08
N GLU A 12 -9.15 9.98 -6.00
CA GLU A 12 -10.37 10.80 -6.05
C GLU A 12 -10.97 10.87 -7.45
N PHE A 13 -10.15 10.81 -8.50
CA PHE A 13 -10.61 10.95 -9.88
C PHE A 13 -11.22 9.65 -10.44
N THR A 14 -10.70 8.47 -10.07
CA THR A 14 -11.26 7.18 -10.53
C THR A 14 -12.50 6.76 -9.76
N SER A 15 -12.72 7.27 -8.54
CA SER A 15 -13.94 7.03 -7.75
C SER A 15 -15.10 8.00 -8.05
N GLY A 16 -14.96 8.87 -9.05
CA GLY A 16 -15.90 9.95 -9.40
C GLY A 16 -17.29 9.53 -9.91
N ARG A 17 -17.80 8.37 -9.51
CA ARG A 17 -19.23 8.10 -9.53
C ARG A 17 -19.82 8.61 -8.21
N GLN A 18 -20.47 9.76 -8.26
CA GLN A 18 -21.45 10.13 -7.25
C GLN A 18 -22.56 9.08 -7.23
N PHE A 19 -22.41 8.08 -6.37
CA PHE A 19 -23.54 7.26 -5.98
C PHE A 19 -24.30 8.03 -4.91
N ALA A 20 -25.54 8.42 -5.20
CA ALA A 20 -26.50 8.71 -4.18
C ALA A 20 -26.62 7.44 -3.30
N LEU A 21 -26.15 7.53 -2.05
CA LEU A 21 -26.30 6.45 -1.09
C LEU A 21 -27.81 6.30 -0.81
N PRO A 22 -28.34 5.07 -0.76
CA PRO A 22 -29.58 4.85 -0.02
C PRO A 22 -29.30 5.22 1.44
N ASP A 23 -30.26 5.86 2.09
CA ASP A 23 -30.24 6.28 3.51
C ASP A 23 -30.25 5.08 4.49
N ASP A 24 -29.66 3.96 4.13
CA ASP A 24 -29.49 2.80 5.01
C ASP A 24 -27.99 2.70 5.35
N ASP A 25 -27.62 3.40 6.43
CA ASP A 25 -26.25 3.56 6.98
C ASP A 25 -25.76 2.26 7.67
N THR A 26 -25.99 1.12 7.06
CA THR A 26 -25.45 -0.18 7.48
C THR A 26 -24.42 -0.70 6.48
N GLY A 27 -23.50 0.17 6.06
CA GLY A 27 -22.30 -0.27 5.35
C GLY A 27 -21.57 -1.33 6.18
N ASP A 28 -21.16 -2.42 5.55
CA ASP A 28 -20.41 -3.51 6.22
C ASP A 28 -19.04 -2.99 6.66
N ARG A 29 -18.99 -2.45 7.88
CA ARG A 29 -17.77 -1.89 8.49
C ARG A 29 -16.98 -3.00 9.15
N ARG A 30 -15.68 -3.06 8.82
CA ARG A 30 -14.76 -4.07 9.37
C ARG A 30 -13.40 -3.47 9.64
N VAL A 31 -12.75 -3.97 10.69
CA VAL A 31 -11.33 -3.70 10.90
C VAL A 31 -10.54 -4.67 10.03
N VAL A 32 -9.73 -4.10 9.14
CA VAL A 32 -8.84 -4.85 8.24
C VAL A 32 -7.48 -4.17 8.18
N THR A 33 -6.51 -4.84 7.63
CA THR A 33 -5.22 -4.23 7.30
C THR A 33 -5.18 -3.91 5.81
N VAL A 34 -4.98 -2.64 5.48
CA VAL A 34 -4.88 -2.15 4.11
C VAL A 34 -3.41 -2.02 3.75
N LEU A 35 -3.04 -2.57 2.61
CA LEU A 35 -1.75 -2.40 1.94
C LEU A 35 -1.96 -1.52 0.70
N MET A 36 -1.11 -0.52 0.53
CA MET A 36 -0.95 0.21 -0.73
C MET A 36 0.49 0.13 -1.21
N THR A 37 0.67 -0.04 -2.51
CA THR A 37 1.98 -0.02 -3.17
C THR A 37 1.97 0.90 -4.36
N ASP A 38 3.14 1.41 -4.75
CA ASP A 38 3.31 2.31 -5.89
C ASP A 38 4.73 2.19 -6.44
N ILE A 39 4.89 2.25 -7.77
CA ILE A 39 6.22 2.24 -8.40
C ILE A 39 6.85 3.63 -8.26
N VAL A 40 8.05 3.68 -7.72
CA VAL A 40 8.79 4.94 -7.58
C VAL A 40 9.23 5.44 -8.94
N ASP A 41 9.02 6.74 -9.20
CA ASP A 41 9.39 7.41 -10.45
C ASP A 41 8.84 6.74 -11.72
N SER A 42 7.61 6.21 -11.67
CA SER A 42 6.96 5.51 -12.80
C SER A 42 6.95 6.32 -14.10
N THR A 43 6.71 7.62 -14.03
CA THR A 43 6.75 8.53 -15.20
C THR A 43 8.15 8.61 -15.80
N VAL A 44 9.21 8.60 -15.00
CA VAL A 44 10.59 8.59 -15.46
C VAL A 44 10.90 7.26 -16.15
N HIS A 45 10.47 6.15 -15.58
CA HIS A 45 10.62 4.83 -16.19
C HIS A 45 9.88 4.74 -17.53
N LEU A 46 8.64 5.19 -17.60
CA LEU A 46 7.85 5.27 -18.84
C LEU A 46 8.58 6.09 -19.91
N SER A 47 9.06 7.29 -19.56
CA SER A 47 9.76 8.18 -20.50
C SER A 47 11.05 7.54 -21.04
N ARG A 48 11.78 6.77 -20.20
CA ARG A 48 13.03 6.11 -20.58
C ARG A 48 12.82 4.84 -21.40
N LEU A 49 11.83 4.03 -21.05
CA LEU A 49 11.57 2.72 -21.67
C LEU A 49 10.68 2.80 -22.91
N GLY A 50 9.83 3.81 -22.98
CA GLY A 50 8.76 3.93 -23.96
C GLY A 50 7.57 2.98 -23.67
N ASP A 51 6.42 3.28 -24.27
CA ASP A 51 5.11 2.68 -23.94
C ASP A 51 5.10 1.15 -24.01
N ARG A 52 5.77 0.56 -25.01
CA ARG A 52 5.75 -0.89 -25.20
C ARG A 52 6.46 -1.62 -24.09
N ARG A 53 7.71 -1.23 -23.80
CA ARG A 53 8.54 -1.87 -22.76
C ARG A 53 7.99 -1.60 -21.36
N TRP A 54 7.45 -0.39 -21.15
CA TRP A 54 6.78 -0.06 -19.90
C TRP A 54 5.57 -0.95 -19.66
N ARG A 55 4.74 -1.19 -20.69
CA ARG A 55 3.58 -2.10 -20.57
C ARG A 55 4.00 -3.55 -20.27
N GLU A 56 5.05 -4.05 -20.93
CA GLU A 56 5.61 -5.38 -20.68
C GLU A 56 6.08 -5.50 -19.22
N LEU A 57 6.78 -4.48 -18.72
CA LEU A 57 7.25 -4.43 -17.32
C LEU A 57 6.09 -4.35 -16.33
N LEU A 58 5.05 -3.57 -16.59
CA LEU A 58 3.86 -3.52 -15.75
C LEU A 58 3.12 -4.86 -15.68
N ILE A 59 3.06 -5.61 -16.78
CA ILE A 59 2.45 -6.96 -16.77
C ILE A 59 3.22 -7.87 -15.81
N GLU A 60 4.54 -7.88 -15.87
CA GLU A 60 5.38 -8.68 -14.99
C GLU A 60 5.29 -8.20 -13.53
N HIS A 61 5.36 -6.89 -13.30
CA HIS A 61 5.15 -6.28 -11.98
C HIS A 61 3.80 -6.73 -11.37
N ASN A 62 2.71 -6.58 -12.13
CA ASN A 62 1.38 -6.93 -11.66
C ASN A 62 1.25 -8.43 -11.35
N ALA A 63 1.91 -9.29 -12.12
CA ALA A 63 1.94 -10.72 -11.86
C ALA A 63 2.65 -11.05 -10.54
N ARG A 64 3.79 -10.41 -10.26
CA ARG A 64 4.55 -10.60 -9.01
C ARG A 64 3.76 -10.09 -7.80
N VAL A 65 3.15 -8.89 -7.92
CA VAL A 65 2.32 -8.35 -6.83
C VAL A 65 1.18 -9.31 -6.52
N ARG A 66 0.43 -9.78 -7.52
CA ARG A 66 -0.67 -10.74 -7.31
C ARG A 66 -0.19 -12.05 -6.71
N GLY A 67 0.97 -12.56 -7.14
CA GLY A 67 1.58 -13.75 -6.54
C GLY A 67 1.88 -13.60 -5.06
N ALA A 68 2.38 -12.42 -4.65
CA ALA A 68 2.59 -12.11 -3.23
C ALA A 68 1.25 -11.96 -2.48
N LEU A 69 0.26 -11.28 -3.07
CA LEU A 69 -1.07 -11.16 -2.46
C LEU A 69 -1.68 -12.54 -2.21
N ASP A 70 -1.67 -13.44 -3.21
CA ASP A 70 -2.22 -14.80 -3.09
C ASP A 70 -1.51 -15.60 -2.01
N ARG A 71 -0.17 -15.57 -1.97
CA ARG A 71 0.65 -16.28 -0.96
C ARG A 71 0.28 -15.88 0.46
N PHE A 72 0.00 -14.61 0.70
CA PHE A 72 -0.35 -14.09 2.03
C PHE A 72 -1.86 -13.90 2.23
N ARG A 73 -2.70 -14.42 1.32
CA ARG A 73 -4.17 -14.37 1.38
C ARG A 73 -4.70 -12.94 1.42
N GLY A 74 -4.06 -12.04 0.67
CA GLY A 74 -4.54 -10.68 0.44
C GLY A 74 -5.62 -10.65 -0.62
N ARG A 75 -6.60 -9.80 -0.44
CA ARG A 75 -7.62 -9.54 -1.45
C ARG A 75 -7.29 -8.23 -2.17
N GLU A 76 -7.02 -8.32 -3.47
CA GLU A 76 -6.90 -7.14 -4.34
C GLU A 76 -8.23 -6.39 -4.34
N ILE A 77 -8.19 -5.09 -4.10
CA ILE A 77 -9.34 -4.19 -4.11
C ILE A 77 -9.33 -3.36 -5.38
N ASP A 78 -8.18 -2.78 -5.71
CA ASP A 78 -8.04 -1.90 -6.85
C ASP A 78 -6.59 -1.92 -7.37
N THR A 79 -6.45 -1.64 -8.67
CA THR A 79 -5.15 -1.49 -9.32
C THR A 79 -5.21 -0.26 -10.22
N THR A 80 -4.47 0.78 -9.86
CA THR A 80 -4.38 2.03 -10.60
C THR A 80 -3.08 2.08 -11.39
N GLY A 81 -3.03 1.36 -12.53
CA GLY A 81 -1.84 1.33 -13.39
C GLY A 81 -0.65 0.62 -12.74
N ASP A 82 0.15 1.35 -11.98
CA ASP A 82 1.38 0.92 -11.30
C ASP A 82 1.23 0.73 -9.78
N GLY A 83 0.07 1.12 -9.22
CA GLY A 83 -0.24 0.98 -7.80
C GLY A 83 -1.25 -0.11 -7.51
N PHE A 84 -1.19 -0.68 -6.31
CA PHE A 84 -2.13 -1.68 -5.81
C PHE A 84 -2.72 -1.27 -4.48
N VAL A 85 -3.99 -1.61 -4.30
CA VAL A 85 -4.68 -1.57 -3.01
C VAL A 85 -5.16 -2.97 -2.69
N ALA A 86 -4.77 -3.48 -1.54
CA ALA A 86 -5.19 -4.79 -1.07
C ALA A 86 -5.57 -4.76 0.40
N VAL A 87 -6.44 -5.67 0.82
CA VAL A 87 -6.83 -5.84 2.22
C VAL A 87 -6.49 -7.24 2.72
N PHE A 88 -6.20 -7.30 4.01
CA PHE A 88 -5.82 -8.53 4.71
C PHE A 88 -6.59 -8.62 6.04
N ASP A 89 -6.83 -9.83 6.48
CA ASP A 89 -7.44 -10.14 7.77
C ASP A 89 -6.49 -9.93 8.96
N THR A 90 -5.16 -9.93 8.71
CA THR A 90 -4.16 -9.72 9.76
C THR A 90 -3.02 -8.82 9.32
N ALA A 91 -2.51 -7.99 10.25
CA ALA A 91 -1.39 -7.09 10.03
C ALA A 91 -0.11 -7.83 9.59
N GLY A 92 0.19 -8.97 10.23
CA GLY A 92 1.37 -9.75 9.90
C GLY A 92 1.40 -10.28 8.46
N ARG A 93 0.24 -10.67 7.91
CA ARG A 93 0.14 -11.08 6.49
C ARG A 93 0.36 -9.90 5.55
N ALA A 94 -0.27 -8.77 5.83
CA ALA A 94 -0.13 -7.56 5.02
C ALA A 94 1.33 -7.08 4.95
N VAL A 95 2.03 -7.04 6.09
CA VAL A 95 3.43 -6.62 6.15
C VAL A 95 4.35 -7.59 5.43
N ARG A 96 4.13 -8.93 5.56
CA ARG A 96 4.90 -9.91 4.79
C ARG A 96 4.64 -9.82 3.30
N ALA A 97 3.38 -9.61 2.88
CA ALA A 97 3.06 -9.37 1.48
C ALA A 97 3.76 -8.12 0.95
N ALA A 98 3.73 -7.01 1.70
CA ALA A 98 4.42 -5.78 1.33
C ALA A 98 5.94 -5.99 1.17
N HIS A 99 6.57 -6.70 2.12
CA HIS A 99 7.99 -7.04 2.04
C HIS A 99 8.32 -7.89 0.81
N GLU A 100 7.51 -8.91 0.54
CA GLU A 100 7.69 -9.78 -0.61
C GLU A 100 7.54 -9.03 -1.93
N VAL A 101 6.52 -8.16 -2.05
CA VAL A 101 6.32 -7.30 -3.22
C VAL A 101 7.56 -6.44 -3.48
N VAL A 102 8.05 -5.74 -2.45
CA VAL A 102 9.24 -4.88 -2.57
C VAL A 102 10.44 -5.68 -3.05
N ARG A 103 10.68 -6.86 -2.48
CA ARG A 103 11.80 -7.73 -2.83
C ARG A 103 11.70 -8.27 -4.26
N GLU A 104 10.56 -8.84 -4.64
CA GLU A 104 10.38 -9.48 -5.95
C GLU A 104 10.39 -8.46 -7.09
N VAL A 105 9.80 -7.27 -6.87
CA VAL A 105 9.76 -6.21 -7.88
C VAL A 105 11.14 -5.59 -8.11
N GLN A 106 12.00 -5.55 -7.08
CA GLN A 106 13.37 -5.07 -7.23
C GLN A 106 14.16 -5.88 -8.27
N GLU A 107 13.86 -7.17 -8.44
CA GLU A 107 14.49 -8.00 -9.49
C GLU A 107 14.16 -7.56 -10.92
N LEU A 108 13.09 -6.77 -11.10
CA LEU A 108 12.73 -6.15 -12.38
C LEU A 108 13.51 -4.86 -12.69
N GLY A 109 14.39 -4.43 -11.78
CA GLY A 109 15.15 -3.20 -11.91
C GLY A 109 14.34 -1.93 -11.66
N ILE A 110 13.20 -2.05 -10.99
CA ILE A 110 12.37 -0.94 -10.49
C ILE A 110 12.19 -1.04 -8.99
N ALA A 111 11.89 0.07 -8.35
CA ALA A 111 11.61 0.12 -6.92
C ALA A 111 10.12 0.40 -6.67
N VAL A 112 9.57 -0.30 -5.69
CA VAL A 112 8.23 -0.08 -5.16
C VAL A 112 8.34 0.46 -3.75
N ARG A 113 7.46 1.36 -3.38
CA ARG A 113 7.22 1.79 -2.00
C ARG A 113 5.90 1.22 -1.51
N ALA A 114 5.80 0.94 -0.22
CA ALA A 114 4.60 0.36 0.36
C ALA A 114 4.20 1.08 1.66
N GLY A 115 2.89 1.22 1.87
CA GLY A 115 2.28 1.66 3.12
C GLY A 115 1.33 0.60 3.64
N VAL A 116 1.33 0.36 4.96
CA VAL A 116 0.41 -0.59 5.60
C VAL A 116 -0.25 0.07 6.82
N HIS A 117 -1.57 -0.03 6.89
CA HIS A 117 -2.34 0.49 8.03
C HIS A 117 -3.47 -0.47 8.41
N THR A 118 -3.67 -0.67 9.70
CA THR A 118 -4.79 -1.43 10.25
C THR A 118 -5.82 -0.48 10.84
N GLY A 119 -7.04 -0.53 10.32
CA GLY A 119 -8.12 0.33 10.75
C GLY A 119 -9.47 -0.10 10.20
N GLU A 120 -10.51 0.62 10.61
CA GLU A 120 -11.87 0.38 10.15
C GLU A 120 -12.05 0.91 8.72
N VAL A 121 -12.62 0.07 7.87
CA VAL A 121 -13.06 0.41 6.51
C VAL A 121 -14.51 0.01 6.31
N GLU A 122 -15.16 0.67 5.38
CA GLU A 122 -16.48 0.31 4.88
C GLU A 122 -16.35 -0.40 3.53
N PHE A 123 -16.97 -1.57 3.40
CA PHE A 123 -17.04 -2.28 2.12
C PHE A 123 -18.24 -1.82 1.31
N VAL A 124 -17.99 -1.36 0.08
CA VAL A 124 -19.03 -0.94 -0.87
C VAL A 124 -18.85 -1.76 -2.16
N GLY A 125 -19.61 -2.82 -2.28
CA GLY A 125 -19.39 -3.82 -3.34
C GLY A 125 -18.02 -4.49 -3.22
N THR A 126 -17.18 -4.36 -4.24
CA THR A 126 -15.80 -4.89 -4.23
C THR A 126 -14.77 -3.91 -3.66
N ASN A 127 -15.15 -2.64 -3.46
CA ASN A 127 -14.27 -1.56 -3.01
C ASN A 127 -14.28 -1.37 -1.49
N VAL A 128 -13.30 -0.62 -0.99
CA VAL A 128 -13.22 -0.18 0.40
C VAL A 128 -13.17 1.34 0.48
N ARG A 129 -13.77 1.90 1.52
CA ARG A 129 -13.78 3.34 1.81
C ARG A 129 -13.47 3.59 3.28
N GLY A 130 -13.18 4.82 3.62
CA GLY A 130 -12.98 5.27 5.00
C GLY A 130 -11.62 5.92 5.23
N LEU A 131 -11.46 6.48 6.42
CA LEU A 131 -10.26 7.21 6.81
C LEU A 131 -8.99 6.33 6.73
N ALA A 132 -9.11 5.03 7.01
CA ALA A 132 -8.01 4.09 6.95
C ALA A 132 -7.37 4.00 5.55
N VAL A 133 -8.20 4.09 4.48
CA VAL A 133 -7.73 4.08 3.09
C VAL A 133 -6.93 5.35 2.77
N HIS A 134 -7.43 6.52 3.20
CA HIS A 134 -6.69 7.77 3.03
C HIS A 134 -5.39 7.79 3.84
N LEU A 135 -5.42 7.23 5.06
CA LEU A 135 -4.27 7.19 5.93
C LEU A 135 -3.16 6.32 5.34
N VAL A 136 -3.49 5.12 4.85
CA VAL A 136 -2.47 4.23 4.25
C VAL A 136 -1.84 4.86 3.00
N ALA A 137 -2.59 5.58 2.17
CA ALA A 137 -2.06 6.31 1.02
C ALA A 137 -1.03 7.37 1.46
N ARG A 138 -1.31 8.09 2.54
CA ARG A 138 -0.35 9.06 3.10
C ARG A 138 0.89 8.39 3.69
N VAL A 139 0.72 7.27 4.39
CA VAL A 139 1.85 6.46 4.90
C VAL A 139 2.74 6.01 3.76
N MET A 140 2.16 5.44 2.69
CA MET A 140 2.90 5.04 1.49
C MET A 140 3.66 6.22 0.85
N GLY A 141 3.03 7.40 0.79
CA GLY A 141 3.66 8.62 0.26
C GLY A 141 4.91 9.09 1.02
N HIS A 142 5.10 8.64 2.26
CA HIS A 142 6.32 8.90 3.05
C HIS A 142 7.40 7.82 2.90
N ALA A 143 7.06 6.69 2.29
CA ALA A 143 8.01 5.61 2.06
C ALA A 143 8.95 5.96 0.91
N GLY A 144 10.24 5.68 1.10
CA GLY A 144 11.24 5.74 0.05
C GLY A 144 11.24 4.49 -0.84
N PRO A 145 12.10 4.48 -1.88
CA PRO A 145 12.26 3.32 -2.74
C PRO A 145 12.66 2.07 -1.95
N GLY A 146 11.92 0.99 -2.10
CA GLY A 146 12.19 -0.26 -1.40
C GLY A 146 11.76 -0.29 0.06
N GLU A 147 11.05 0.73 0.54
CA GLU A 147 10.61 0.80 1.93
C GLU A 147 9.17 0.33 2.12
N VAL A 148 8.94 -0.31 3.26
CA VAL A 148 7.62 -0.63 3.81
C VAL A 148 7.43 0.19 5.07
N LEU A 149 6.48 1.13 5.05
CA LEU A 149 6.11 1.92 6.22
C LEU A 149 4.78 1.45 6.80
N VAL A 150 4.70 1.43 8.12
CA VAL A 150 3.50 1.03 8.84
C VAL A 150 3.16 2.05 9.94
N THR A 151 1.91 2.09 10.34
CA THR A 151 1.46 2.87 11.50
C THR A 151 1.66 2.09 12.79
N THR A 152 1.65 2.77 13.95
CA THR A 152 1.75 2.18 15.30
C THR A 152 0.83 0.97 15.45
N THR A 153 -0.46 1.12 15.14
CA THR A 153 -1.45 0.03 15.26
C THR A 153 -1.02 -1.19 14.46
N THR A 154 -0.50 -0.99 13.25
CA THR A 154 -0.04 -2.10 12.41
C THR A 154 1.22 -2.74 12.98
N ALA A 155 2.19 -1.94 13.45
CA ALA A 155 3.43 -2.45 14.04
C ALA A 155 3.16 -3.30 15.30
N GLU A 156 2.22 -2.85 16.15
CA GLU A 156 1.82 -3.57 17.37
C GLU A 156 1.09 -4.90 17.08
N LEU A 157 0.28 -4.94 16.03
CA LEU A 157 -0.49 -6.13 15.64
C LEU A 157 0.30 -7.10 14.76
N ALA A 158 1.31 -6.61 14.03
CA ALA A 158 2.13 -7.43 13.14
C ALA A 158 3.24 -8.12 13.92
N THR A 159 2.92 -9.24 14.53
CA THR A 159 3.87 -10.03 15.33
C THR A 159 4.38 -11.25 14.57
N GLY A 160 5.55 -11.73 14.96
CA GLY A 160 6.13 -12.99 14.48
C GLY A 160 7.54 -12.84 13.90
N PRO A 161 8.19 -13.96 13.57
CA PRO A 161 9.56 -13.98 13.08
C PRO A 161 9.73 -13.11 11.82
N GLY A 162 10.81 -12.33 11.77
CA GLY A 162 11.15 -11.48 10.63
C GLY A 162 10.31 -10.20 10.50
N LEU A 163 9.54 -9.83 11.53
CA LEU A 163 8.80 -8.58 11.60
C LEU A 163 9.39 -7.71 12.72
N GLU A 164 10.40 -6.95 12.39
CA GLU A 164 11.03 -5.96 13.27
C GLU A 164 10.77 -4.57 12.69
N PHE A 165 10.50 -3.61 13.57
CA PHE A 165 10.11 -2.27 13.15
C PHE A 165 11.01 -1.23 13.81
N GLU A 166 11.45 -0.27 13.00
CA GLU A 166 12.22 0.90 13.43
C GLU A 166 11.32 2.13 13.43
N LEU A 167 11.25 2.84 14.55
CA LEU A 167 10.52 4.11 14.61
C LEU A 167 11.24 5.15 13.77
N ILE A 168 10.56 5.70 12.76
CA ILE A 168 11.10 6.83 11.98
C ILE A 168 10.69 8.19 12.54
N GLY A 169 9.67 8.25 13.38
CA GLY A 169 9.25 9.47 14.08
C GLY A 169 7.78 9.80 13.94
N LYS A 170 7.42 10.99 14.44
CA LYS A 170 6.06 11.55 14.30
C LYS A 170 5.96 12.38 13.04
N VAL A 171 5.03 12.01 12.17
CA VAL A 171 4.81 12.64 10.87
C VAL A 171 3.42 13.26 10.82
N ALA A 172 3.33 14.51 10.37
CA ALA A 172 2.06 15.14 10.04
C ALA A 172 1.60 14.64 8.66
N LEU A 173 0.48 13.96 8.61
CA LEU A 173 -0.08 13.44 7.37
C LEU A 173 -1.14 14.42 6.83
N LYS A 174 -1.00 14.88 5.59
CA LYS A 174 -1.90 15.88 4.99
C LYS A 174 -3.37 15.43 5.06
N GLY A 175 -4.24 16.24 5.63
CA GLY A 175 -5.66 15.93 5.78
C GLY A 175 -6.01 14.99 6.94
N ILE A 176 -5.03 14.57 7.73
CA ILE A 176 -5.23 13.75 8.93
C ILE A 176 -4.92 14.59 10.17
N THR A 177 -5.87 14.65 11.11
CA THR A 177 -5.68 15.41 12.34
C THR A 177 -4.64 14.78 13.24
N GLY A 178 -3.66 15.57 13.68
CA GLY A 178 -2.56 15.17 14.55
C GLY A 178 -1.44 14.43 13.82
N ALA A 179 -0.26 14.40 14.43
CA ALA A 179 0.87 13.63 13.92
C ALA A 179 0.68 12.13 14.23
N ARG A 180 1.22 11.28 13.36
CA ARG A 180 1.22 9.82 13.51
C ARG A 180 2.66 9.32 13.61
N GLU A 181 2.91 8.41 14.54
CA GLU A 181 4.16 7.68 14.55
C GLU A 181 4.15 6.66 13.40
N LEU A 182 5.22 6.70 12.61
CA LEU A 182 5.44 5.77 11.52
C LEU A 182 6.66 4.91 11.83
N PHE A 183 6.58 3.68 11.41
CA PHE A 183 7.64 2.70 11.57
C PHE A 183 8.03 2.16 10.20
N ARG A 184 9.32 1.87 10.04
CA ARG A 184 9.87 1.16 8.89
C ARG A 184 10.01 -0.31 9.25
N LEU A 185 9.60 -1.20 8.36
CA LEU A 185 9.99 -2.61 8.47
C LEU A 185 11.51 -2.70 8.31
N ALA A 186 12.19 -3.21 9.32
CA ALA A 186 13.63 -3.42 9.26
C ALA A 186 13.99 -4.43 8.17
N PRO A 187 15.13 -4.26 7.49
CA PRO A 187 15.62 -5.27 6.56
C PRO A 187 15.72 -6.62 7.30
N VAL A 188 15.06 -7.64 6.79
CA VAL A 188 15.20 -8.98 7.36
C VAL A 188 16.66 -9.40 7.16
N ALA A 189 17.40 -9.51 8.28
CA ALA A 189 18.72 -10.10 8.21
C ALA A 189 18.59 -11.47 7.57
N GLN A 190 19.21 -11.69 6.41
CA GLN A 190 19.30 -13.02 5.82
C GLN A 190 20.01 -13.89 6.84
N PHE A 191 19.26 -14.77 7.49
CA PHE A 191 19.89 -15.82 8.27
C PHE A 191 20.73 -16.62 7.29
N ALA A 192 22.03 -16.43 7.37
CA ALA A 192 22.99 -17.25 6.68
C ALA A 192 22.72 -18.71 7.14
N SER A 193 22.32 -19.53 6.20
CA SER A 193 22.14 -20.97 6.38
C SER A 193 23.51 -21.65 6.50
#